data_c071f58dab1c1ef1bde10cd38ba2e050
#
_entry.id   c071f58dab1c1ef1bde10cd38ba2e050
#
_cell.length_a   1.000
_cell.length_b   1.000
_cell.length_c   1.000
_cell.angle_alpha   90.00
_cell.angle_beta   90.00
_cell.angle_gamma   90.00
#
_symmetry.space_group_name_H-M   'P 1'
#
loop_
_entity.id
_entity.type
_entity.pdbx_description
1 polymer ?
#
loop_
_entity_poly.entity_id
_entity_poly.type
_entity_poly.pdbx_seq_one_letter_code
_entity_poly.pdbx_strand_id
1 'polypeptide(L)'
;AVEEIVVVTRQEDVQNVAELLQKYGITKASKVVAGGATRPESVHNGVMAADSDATFIAVHDGARPFVTEKLLLDALEAAMKHNAATAALPVVATIKRAENGLVQETISRDGLYEIQTPQVFQADLLKAALTKALEENLAVTDDCMAVEALGCPVCITPGSWENIKLTTQDDLPLAQA
;
A
#
# COMPACT_ATOMS: atom_id res chain seq x y z
N ALA A 1 -16.55 -3.61 -5.10
CA ALA A 1 -15.79 -3.55 -6.34
C ALA A 1 -15.14 -2.17 -6.48
N VAL A 2 -14.00 -2.09 -7.15
CA VAL A 2 -13.29 -0.82 -7.39
C VAL A 2 -14.08 0.00 -8.41
N GLU A 3 -14.39 1.25 -8.09
CA GLU A 3 -15.12 2.18 -8.96
C GLU A 3 -14.17 3.10 -9.71
N GLU A 4 -13.13 3.58 -9.06
CA GLU A 4 -12.10 4.45 -9.62
C GLU A 4 -10.71 3.90 -9.31
N ILE A 5 -9.77 4.14 -10.22
CA ILE A 5 -8.34 3.91 -10.03
C ILE A 5 -7.60 5.21 -10.32
N VAL A 6 -6.83 5.68 -9.35
CA VAL A 6 -5.88 6.80 -9.51
C VAL A 6 -4.49 6.20 -9.59
N VAL A 7 -3.80 6.39 -10.70
CA VAL A 7 -2.43 5.92 -10.87
C VAL A 7 -1.47 7.04 -10.52
N VAL A 8 -0.56 6.76 -9.58
CA VAL A 8 0.50 7.69 -9.17
C VAL A 8 1.82 7.24 -9.77
N THR A 9 2.49 8.12 -10.49
CA THR A 9 3.75 7.82 -11.17
C THR A 9 4.70 9.01 -11.15
N ARG A 10 5.92 8.85 -11.67
CA ARG A 10 6.84 9.98 -11.80
C ARG A 10 6.29 11.02 -12.78
N GLN A 11 6.63 12.29 -12.58
CA GLN A 11 6.15 13.38 -13.43
C GLN A 11 6.43 13.15 -14.93
N GLU A 12 7.61 12.62 -15.25
CA GLU A 12 8.02 12.33 -16.61
C GLU A 12 7.27 11.16 -17.25
N ASP A 13 6.67 10.29 -16.46
CA ASP A 13 5.96 9.09 -16.93
C ASP A 13 4.45 9.28 -17.03
N VAL A 14 3.90 10.40 -16.55
CA VAL A 14 2.44 10.64 -16.52
C VAL A 14 1.80 10.45 -17.90
N GLN A 15 2.40 11.04 -18.93
CA GLN A 15 1.87 10.94 -20.30
C GLN A 15 1.96 9.49 -20.81
N ASN A 16 3.08 8.84 -20.64
CA ASN A 16 3.30 7.46 -21.08
C ASN A 16 2.32 6.48 -20.42
N VAL A 17 2.09 6.65 -19.11
CA VAL A 17 1.14 5.82 -18.35
C VAL A 17 -0.29 6.07 -18.83
N ALA A 18 -0.68 7.32 -19.06
CA ALA A 18 -2.01 7.64 -19.58
C ALA A 18 -2.26 6.98 -20.97
N GLU A 19 -1.27 7.02 -21.87
CA GLU A 19 -1.32 6.35 -23.16
C GLU A 19 -1.42 4.82 -23.04
N LEU A 20 -0.71 4.22 -22.09
CA LEU A 20 -0.81 2.77 -21.83
C LEU A 20 -2.21 2.39 -21.32
N LEU A 21 -2.76 3.15 -20.38
CA LEU A 21 -4.12 2.91 -19.87
C LEU A 21 -5.16 2.98 -21.00
N GLN A 22 -5.05 3.97 -21.87
CA GLN A 22 -5.91 4.09 -23.07
C GLN A 22 -5.70 2.92 -24.02
N LYS A 23 -4.45 2.57 -24.34
CA LYS A 23 -4.09 1.47 -25.24
C LYS A 23 -4.68 0.13 -24.79
N TYR A 24 -4.69 -0.12 -23.47
CA TYR A 24 -5.20 -1.37 -22.89
C TYR A 24 -6.67 -1.28 -22.46
N GLY A 25 -7.34 -0.17 -22.70
CA GLY A 25 -8.77 0.00 -22.40
C GLY A 25 -9.09 -0.05 -20.89
N ILE A 26 -8.17 0.41 -20.04
CA ILE A 26 -8.36 0.40 -18.57
C ILE A 26 -9.18 1.63 -18.17
N THR A 27 -10.49 1.54 -18.37
CA THR A 27 -11.41 2.68 -18.24
C THR A 27 -11.62 3.17 -16.81
N LYS A 28 -11.41 2.31 -15.80
CA LYS A 28 -11.52 2.71 -14.39
C LYS A 28 -10.34 3.55 -13.90
N ALA A 29 -9.20 3.50 -14.59
CA ALA A 29 -8.05 4.35 -14.31
C ALA A 29 -8.31 5.75 -14.92
N SER A 30 -9.12 6.55 -14.22
CA SER A 30 -9.62 7.84 -14.66
C SER A 30 -8.59 8.96 -14.54
N LYS A 31 -7.59 8.78 -13.66
CA LYS A 31 -6.61 9.82 -13.34
C LYS A 31 -5.20 9.22 -13.26
N VAL A 32 -4.25 9.94 -13.86
CA VAL A 32 -2.80 9.69 -13.69
C VAL A 32 -2.20 10.95 -13.11
N VAL A 33 -1.60 10.85 -11.93
CA VAL A 33 -1.05 12.00 -11.20
C VAL A 33 0.43 11.81 -10.92
N ALA A 34 1.14 12.91 -10.84
CA ALA A 34 2.54 12.90 -10.41
C ALA A 34 2.66 12.61 -8.92
N GLY A 35 3.58 11.75 -8.56
CA GLY A 35 3.99 11.56 -7.17
C GLY A 35 4.78 12.75 -6.63
N GLY A 36 5.13 12.68 -5.35
CA GLY A 36 6.02 13.62 -4.68
C GLY A 36 7.46 13.11 -4.61
N ALA A 37 8.29 13.80 -3.84
CA ALA A 37 9.68 13.44 -3.60
C ALA A 37 9.83 12.17 -2.75
N THR A 38 8.80 11.86 -1.95
CA THR A 38 8.77 10.70 -1.06
C THR A 38 7.55 9.82 -1.33
N ARG A 39 7.56 8.57 -0.79
CA ARG A 39 6.40 7.69 -0.88
C ARG A 39 5.14 8.29 -0.20
N PRO A 40 5.22 8.82 1.04
CA PRO A 40 4.06 9.45 1.67
C PRO A 40 3.48 10.62 0.85
N GLU A 41 4.32 11.48 0.27
CA GLU A 41 3.85 12.55 -0.61
C GLU A 41 3.14 12.00 -1.86
N SER A 42 3.69 10.95 -2.45
CA SER A 42 3.11 10.30 -3.63
C SER A 42 1.73 9.72 -3.31
N VAL A 43 1.60 9.01 -2.18
CA VAL A 43 0.31 8.46 -1.74
C VAL A 43 -0.68 9.59 -1.43
N HIS A 44 -0.24 10.64 -0.73
CA HIS A 44 -1.07 11.81 -0.45
C HIS A 44 -1.61 12.45 -1.74
N ASN A 45 -0.76 12.66 -2.75
CA ASN A 45 -1.18 13.22 -4.04
C ASN A 45 -2.26 12.34 -4.71
N GLY A 46 -2.08 11.02 -4.69
CA GLY A 46 -3.07 10.07 -5.21
C GLY A 46 -4.40 10.10 -4.46
N VAL A 47 -4.34 10.12 -3.13
CA VAL A 47 -5.51 10.16 -2.24
C VAL A 47 -6.29 11.47 -2.41
N MET A 48 -5.60 12.60 -2.52
CA MET A 48 -6.23 13.90 -2.76
C MET A 48 -6.83 14.03 -4.15
N ALA A 49 -6.36 13.27 -5.12
CA ALA A 49 -6.91 13.22 -6.47
C ALA A 49 -8.10 12.24 -6.61
N ALA A 50 -8.33 11.36 -5.62
CA ALA A 50 -9.47 10.44 -5.63
C ALA A 50 -10.80 11.19 -5.62
N ASP A 51 -11.87 10.50 -6.04
CA ASP A 51 -13.22 11.07 -6.00
C ASP A 51 -13.58 11.53 -4.58
N SER A 52 -14.20 12.73 -4.49
CA SER A 52 -14.60 13.31 -3.20
C SER A 52 -15.62 12.44 -2.47
N ASP A 53 -16.43 11.68 -3.19
CA ASP A 53 -17.49 10.82 -2.65
C ASP A 53 -16.98 9.41 -2.29
N ALA A 54 -15.68 9.13 -2.53
CA ALA A 54 -15.07 7.87 -2.14
C ALA A 54 -15.20 7.64 -0.63
N THR A 55 -15.87 6.58 -0.23
CA THR A 55 -16.03 6.20 1.19
C THR A 55 -14.79 5.48 1.73
N PHE A 56 -14.19 4.63 0.91
CA PHE A 56 -12.97 3.89 1.22
C PHE A 56 -11.94 4.05 0.12
N ILE A 57 -10.67 4.09 0.50
CA ILE A 57 -9.54 4.15 -0.41
C ILE A 57 -8.63 2.96 -0.14
N ALA A 58 -8.30 2.21 -1.19
CA ALA A 58 -7.30 1.16 -1.16
C ALA A 58 -5.99 1.70 -1.74
N VAL A 59 -4.93 1.68 -0.95
CA VAL A 59 -3.57 1.97 -1.43
C VAL A 59 -2.91 0.66 -1.81
N HIS A 60 -2.38 0.59 -3.03
CA HIS A 60 -1.73 -0.62 -3.53
C HIS A 60 -0.42 -0.30 -4.24
N ASP A 61 0.62 -1.06 -3.91
CA ASP A 61 1.92 -0.95 -4.56
C ASP A 61 1.81 -1.42 -6.03
N GLY A 62 2.10 -0.56 -7.00
CA GLY A 62 2.16 -0.95 -8.41
C GLY A 62 3.19 -2.05 -8.72
N ALA A 63 4.13 -2.27 -7.81
CA ALA A 63 5.10 -3.36 -7.89
C ALA A 63 4.59 -4.72 -7.38
N ARG A 64 3.31 -4.84 -7.00
CA ARG A 64 2.65 -6.12 -6.64
C ARG A 64 1.61 -6.51 -7.69
N PRO A 65 2.02 -7.04 -8.84
CA PRO A 65 1.10 -7.30 -9.96
C PRO A 65 0.13 -8.46 -9.72
N PHE A 66 0.33 -9.25 -8.67
CA PHE A 66 -0.46 -10.47 -8.39
C PHE A 66 -1.53 -10.29 -7.32
N VAL A 67 -1.97 -9.06 -7.10
CA VAL A 67 -3.12 -8.80 -6.23
C VAL A 67 -4.37 -9.50 -6.77
N THR A 68 -5.09 -10.20 -5.90
CA THR A 68 -6.34 -10.87 -6.24
C THR A 68 -7.55 -10.05 -5.76
N GLU A 69 -8.69 -10.27 -6.41
CA GLU A 69 -9.96 -9.69 -5.96
C GLU A 69 -10.25 -10.06 -4.50
N LYS A 70 -9.96 -11.30 -4.11
CA LYS A 70 -10.15 -11.76 -2.74
C LYS A 70 -9.35 -10.95 -1.71
N LEU A 71 -8.06 -10.68 -1.96
CA LEU A 71 -7.24 -9.86 -1.07
C LEU A 71 -7.83 -8.47 -0.87
N LEU A 72 -8.32 -7.88 -1.96
CA LEU A 72 -8.93 -6.54 -1.92
C LEU A 72 -10.26 -6.55 -1.15
N LEU A 73 -11.12 -7.54 -1.40
CA LEU A 73 -12.41 -7.66 -0.73
C LEU A 73 -12.26 -7.96 0.77
N ASP A 74 -11.37 -8.88 1.15
CA ASP A 74 -11.10 -9.19 2.55
C ASP A 74 -10.63 -7.93 3.31
N ALA A 75 -9.73 -7.15 2.71
CA ALA A 75 -9.25 -5.90 3.31
C ALA A 75 -10.35 -4.83 3.38
N LEU A 76 -11.18 -4.71 2.34
CA LEU A 76 -12.31 -3.77 2.33
C LEU A 76 -13.34 -4.12 3.40
N GLU A 77 -13.74 -5.40 3.51
CA GLU A 77 -14.70 -5.84 4.52
C GLU A 77 -14.19 -5.59 5.95
N ALA A 78 -12.90 -5.79 6.19
CA ALA A 78 -12.29 -5.48 7.47
C ALA A 78 -12.25 -3.96 7.72
N ALA A 79 -11.90 -3.15 6.73
CA ALA A 79 -11.89 -1.70 6.83
C ALA A 79 -13.30 -1.13 7.07
N MET A 80 -14.34 -1.72 6.49
CA MET A 80 -15.74 -1.33 6.77
C MET A 80 -16.15 -1.54 8.24
N LYS A 81 -15.48 -2.46 8.95
CA LYS A 81 -15.75 -2.76 10.37
C LYS A 81 -14.84 -1.96 11.31
N HIS A 82 -13.61 -1.68 10.88
CA HIS A 82 -12.53 -1.16 11.73
C HIS A 82 -11.94 0.18 11.25
N ASN A 83 -12.45 0.75 10.15
CA ASN A 83 -12.00 1.95 9.44
C ASN A 83 -10.63 1.81 8.76
N ALA A 84 -9.82 0.83 9.12
CA ALA A 84 -8.50 0.60 8.54
C ALA A 84 -8.16 -0.90 8.54
N ALA A 85 -7.62 -1.41 7.45
CA ALA A 85 -7.17 -2.79 7.34
C ALA A 85 -6.00 -2.93 6.35
N THR A 86 -5.17 -3.95 6.56
CA THR A 86 -4.04 -4.28 5.70
C THR A 86 -3.91 -5.78 5.51
N ALA A 87 -3.55 -6.19 4.30
CA ALA A 87 -3.14 -7.57 4.05
C ALA A 87 -1.76 -7.84 4.66
N ALA A 88 -1.59 -8.98 5.32
CA ALA A 88 -0.31 -9.34 5.92
C ALA A 88 -0.09 -10.85 6.01
N LEU A 89 1.17 -11.26 6.07
CA LEU A 89 1.58 -12.63 6.29
C LEU A 89 2.27 -12.75 7.66
N PRO A 90 2.05 -13.84 8.42
CA PRO A 90 2.83 -14.07 9.62
C PRO A 90 4.30 -14.31 9.26
N VAL A 91 5.21 -13.75 10.04
CA VAL A 91 6.65 -14.00 9.84
C VAL A 91 6.97 -15.46 10.11
N VAL A 92 7.51 -16.16 9.10
CA VAL A 92 7.91 -17.57 9.21
C VAL A 92 9.41 -17.74 9.37
N ALA A 93 10.22 -16.80 8.89
CA ALA A 93 11.66 -16.82 9.01
C ALA A 93 12.11 -16.52 10.46
N THR A 94 13.31 -16.98 10.81
CA THR A 94 13.94 -16.54 12.06
C THR A 94 14.44 -15.11 11.92
N ILE A 95 13.98 -14.22 12.80
CA ILE A 95 14.37 -12.81 12.81
C ILE A 95 15.49 -12.60 13.82
N LYS A 96 16.55 -11.94 13.40
CA LYS A 96 17.69 -11.55 14.21
C LYS A 96 17.87 -10.04 14.25
N ARG A 97 18.12 -9.49 15.42
CA ARG A 97 18.69 -8.15 15.52
C ARG A 97 20.20 -8.26 15.43
N ALA A 98 20.82 -7.45 14.58
CA ALA A 98 22.27 -7.43 14.40
C ALA A 98 22.79 -5.99 14.45
N GLU A 99 23.99 -5.82 14.98
CA GLU A 99 24.71 -4.55 15.00
C GLU A 99 26.16 -4.83 14.58
N ASN A 100 26.72 -3.99 13.70
CA ASN A 100 28.08 -4.13 13.16
C ASN A 100 28.36 -5.54 12.57
N GLY A 101 27.36 -6.18 11.96
CA GLY A 101 27.49 -7.51 11.37
C GLY A 101 27.42 -8.67 12.37
N LEU A 102 27.25 -8.41 13.66
CA LEU A 102 27.14 -9.42 14.72
C LEU A 102 25.71 -9.54 15.23
N VAL A 103 25.22 -10.77 15.34
CA VAL A 103 23.90 -11.04 15.89
C VAL A 103 23.89 -10.69 17.39
N GLN A 104 22.95 -9.85 17.80
CA GLN A 104 22.73 -9.44 19.19
C GLN A 104 21.68 -10.32 19.86
N GLU A 105 20.55 -10.54 19.17
CA GLU A 105 19.44 -11.32 19.74
C GLU A 105 18.62 -12.01 18.65
N THR A 106 17.85 -13.01 19.07
CA THR A 106 16.77 -13.59 18.26
C THR A 106 15.46 -12.96 18.69
N ILE A 107 14.77 -12.32 17.76
CA ILE A 107 13.45 -11.74 18.01
C ILE A 107 12.41 -12.87 17.92
N SER A 108 11.51 -12.98 18.91
CA SER A 108 10.34 -13.84 18.77
C SER A 108 9.51 -13.38 17.59
N ARG A 109 9.13 -14.31 16.73
CA ARG A 109 8.25 -14.02 15.60
C ARG A 109 6.77 -14.08 15.95
N ASP A 110 6.42 -14.44 17.18
CA ASP A 110 5.05 -14.47 17.65
C ASP A 110 4.44 -13.06 17.59
N GLY A 111 3.36 -12.91 16.84
CA GLY A 111 2.72 -11.60 16.62
C GLY A 111 3.44 -10.68 15.64
N LEU A 112 4.52 -11.12 14.97
CA LEU A 112 5.15 -10.37 13.89
C LEU A 112 4.52 -10.73 12.53
N TYR A 113 4.29 -9.70 11.73
CA TYR A 113 3.70 -9.83 10.39
C TYR A 113 4.52 -9.07 9.36
N GLU A 114 4.60 -9.62 8.16
CA GLU A 114 5.07 -8.95 6.96
C GLU A 114 3.88 -8.25 6.31
N ILE A 115 3.88 -6.92 6.35
CA ILE A 115 2.78 -6.12 5.82
C ILE A 115 2.85 -6.08 4.30
N GLN A 116 1.70 -6.32 3.67
CA GLN A 116 1.51 -6.21 2.23
C GLN A 116 0.58 -5.05 1.89
N THR A 117 0.30 -4.88 0.62
CA THR A 117 -0.84 -4.12 0.11
C THR A 117 -1.75 -5.07 -0.66
N PRO A 118 -3.09 -4.84 -0.73
CA PRO A 118 -3.78 -3.57 -0.47
C PRO A 118 -3.85 -3.23 1.02
N GLN A 119 -3.75 -1.91 1.31
CA GLN A 119 -4.08 -1.31 2.59
C GLN A 119 -5.32 -0.46 2.37
N VAL A 120 -6.40 -0.73 3.09
CA VAL A 120 -7.72 -0.11 2.86
C VAL A 120 -8.13 0.70 4.07
N PHE A 121 -8.59 1.92 3.82
CA PHE A 121 -8.94 2.86 4.87
C PHE A 121 -10.23 3.61 4.54
N GLN A 122 -10.92 4.06 5.56
CA GLN A 122 -11.95 5.09 5.43
C GLN A 122 -11.29 6.36 4.86
N ALA A 123 -11.91 6.96 3.85
CA ALA A 123 -11.26 8.00 3.03
C ALA A 123 -10.82 9.23 3.83
N ASP A 124 -11.68 9.76 4.70
CA ASP A 124 -11.35 10.95 5.49
C ASP A 124 -10.27 10.66 6.53
N LEU A 125 -10.29 9.44 7.12
CA LEU A 125 -9.24 9.00 8.04
C LEU A 125 -7.88 8.99 7.36
N LEU A 126 -7.78 8.40 6.17
CA LEU A 126 -6.52 8.34 5.42
C LEU A 126 -6.04 9.73 5.01
N LYS A 127 -6.94 10.57 4.49
CA LYS A 127 -6.62 11.97 4.14
C LYS A 127 -6.03 12.72 5.33
N ALA A 128 -6.69 12.65 6.48
CA ALA A 128 -6.23 13.31 7.71
C ALA A 128 -4.88 12.75 8.20
N ALA A 129 -4.70 11.42 8.17
CA ALA A 129 -3.48 10.76 8.59
C ALA A 129 -2.27 11.15 7.75
N LEU A 130 -2.41 11.11 6.43
CA LEU A 130 -1.34 11.49 5.50
C LEU A 130 -1.01 12.98 5.58
N THR A 131 -2.01 13.86 5.68
CA THR A 131 -1.80 15.30 5.84
C THR A 131 -0.99 15.58 7.11
N LYS A 132 -1.40 15.02 8.25
CA LYS A 132 -0.68 15.19 9.52
C LYS A 132 0.73 14.62 9.44
N ALA A 133 0.91 13.43 8.84
CA ALA A 133 2.23 12.82 8.72
C ALA A 133 3.20 13.72 7.92
N LEU A 134 2.71 14.39 6.87
CA LEU A 134 3.52 15.34 6.08
C LEU A 134 3.80 16.63 6.85
N GLU A 135 2.82 17.22 7.52
CA GLU A 135 2.97 18.45 8.31
C GLU A 135 3.98 18.28 9.47
N GLU A 136 3.93 17.13 10.13
CA GLU A 136 4.81 16.80 11.26
C GLU A 136 6.12 16.12 10.82
N ASN A 137 6.35 15.91 9.52
CA ASN A 137 7.51 15.20 8.97
C ASN A 137 7.72 13.81 9.62
N LEU A 138 6.65 13.06 9.84
CA LEU A 138 6.74 11.74 10.44
C LEU A 138 7.43 10.76 9.48
N ALA A 139 8.37 10.01 10.01
CA ALA A 139 9.06 8.95 9.25
C ALA A 139 8.16 7.71 9.14
N VAL A 140 7.14 7.78 8.30
CA VAL A 140 6.22 6.66 8.06
C VAL A 140 6.76 5.72 7.00
N THR A 141 6.70 4.42 7.25
CA THR A 141 7.16 3.37 6.33
C THR A 141 6.05 2.88 5.41
N ASP A 142 4.79 2.95 5.88
CA ASP A 142 3.59 2.61 5.13
C ASP A 142 2.39 3.48 5.56
N ASP A 143 1.23 3.27 4.94
CA ASP A 143 0.06 4.10 5.19
C ASP A 143 -0.64 3.72 6.51
N CYS A 144 -0.46 2.48 6.96
CA CYS A 144 -0.93 2.02 8.28
C CYS A 144 -0.28 2.82 9.40
N MET A 145 1.04 3.03 9.34
CA MET A 145 1.77 3.80 10.35
C MET A 145 1.27 5.25 10.45
N ALA A 146 0.87 5.87 9.33
CA ALA A 146 0.26 7.21 9.37
C ALA A 146 -1.09 7.19 10.12
N VAL A 147 -1.92 6.18 9.90
CA VAL A 147 -3.22 6.01 10.56
C VAL A 147 -3.05 5.66 12.04
N GLU A 148 -2.08 4.80 12.37
CA GLU A 148 -1.71 4.47 13.76
C GLU A 148 -1.26 5.70 14.56
N ALA A 149 -0.56 6.65 13.92
CA ALA A 149 -0.16 7.91 14.53
C ALA A 149 -1.35 8.83 14.91
N LEU A 150 -2.55 8.56 14.36
CA LEU A 150 -3.81 9.17 14.81
C LEU A 150 -4.49 8.39 15.95
N GLY A 151 -3.90 7.28 16.40
CA GLY A 151 -4.47 6.41 17.43
C GLY A 151 -5.57 5.47 16.90
N CYS A 152 -5.70 5.32 15.58
CA CYS A 152 -6.65 4.37 14.99
C CYS A 152 -5.97 3.02 14.78
N PRO A 153 -6.51 1.92 15.33
CA PRO A 153 -5.98 0.59 15.11
C PRO A 153 -6.22 0.12 13.68
N VAL A 154 -5.25 -0.64 13.13
CA VAL A 154 -5.34 -1.24 11.80
C VAL A 154 -5.61 -2.73 11.93
N CYS A 155 -6.66 -3.22 11.27
CA CYS A 155 -7.00 -4.63 11.26
C CYS A 155 -6.11 -5.40 10.27
N ILE A 156 -5.56 -6.54 10.67
CA ILE A 156 -4.81 -7.44 9.79
C ILE A 156 -5.76 -8.42 9.11
N THR A 157 -5.65 -8.56 7.79
CA THR A 157 -6.32 -9.58 7.01
C THR A 157 -5.31 -10.55 6.40
N PRO A 158 -5.70 -11.78 6.06
CA PRO A 158 -4.78 -12.73 5.43
C PRO A 158 -4.19 -12.18 4.12
N GLY A 159 -2.87 -12.16 4.03
CA GLY A 159 -2.14 -11.89 2.81
C GLY A 159 -1.98 -13.15 1.94
N SER A 160 -1.19 -13.05 0.88
CA SER A 160 -0.84 -14.18 0.02
C SER A 160 0.66 -14.21 -0.27
N TRP A 161 1.25 -15.40 -0.23
CA TRP A 161 2.64 -15.61 -0.65
C TRP A 161 2.85 -15.33 -2.15
N GLU A 162 1.79 -15.42 -2.95
CA GLU A 162 1.81 -15.07 -4.37
C GLU A 162 1.78 -13.56 -4.61
N ASN A 163 1.34 -12.75 -3.64
CA ASN A 163 1.27 -11.30 -3.73
C ASN A 163 2.64 -10.65 -3.48
N ILE A 164 3.65 -11.15 -4.20
CA ILE A 164 5.04 -10.69 -4.08
C ILE A 164 5.20 -9.25 -4.55
N LYS A 165 6.20 -8.55 -3.99
CA LYS A 165 6.61 -7.23 -4.45
C LYS A 165 7.85 -7.36 -5.32
N LEU A 166 7.74 -6.97 -6.58
CA LEU A 166 8.85 -6.96 -7.54
C LEU A 166 9.74 -5.74 -7.25
N THR A 167 10.84 -5.95 -6.54
CA THR A 167 11.75 -4.87 -6.11
C THR A 167 13.10 -4.92 -6.80
N THR A 168 13.50 -6.10 -7.29
CA THR A 168 14.77 -6.34 -7.95
C THR A 168 14.58 -7.06 -9.28
N GLN A 169 15.62 -7.07 -10.11
CA GLN A 169 15.59 -7.85 -11.35
C GLN A 169 15.47 -9.35 -11.11
N ASP A 170 15.95 -9.83 -9.97
CA ASP A 170 15.89 -11.24 -9.58
C ASP A 170 14.45 -11.70 -9.25
N ASP A 171 13.52 -10.76 -9.02
CA ASP A 171 12.11 -11.08 -8.79
C ASP A 171 11.34 -11.36 -10.09
N LEU A 172 11.86 -10.91 -11.26
CA LEU A 172 11.19 -11.08 -12.54
C LEU A 172 10.99 -12.54 -12.96
N PRO A 173 11.98 -13.46 -12.81
CA PRO A 173 11.79 -14.87 -13.11
C PRO A 173 10.68 -15.52 -12.24
N LEU A 174 10.54 -15.10 -10.97
CA LEU A 174 9.47 -15.57 -10.08
C LEU A 174 8.10 -15.12 -10.57
N ALA A 175 8.04 -13.94 -11.19
CA ALA A 175 6.80 -13.41 -11.75
C ALA A 175 6.39 -14.06 -13.08
N GLN A 176 7.29 -14.76 -13.73
CA GLN A 176 7.07 -15.43 -15.04
C GLN A 176 6.80 -16.94 -14.90
N ALA A 177 7.04 -17.51 -13.73
CA ALA A 177 6.84 -18.94 -13.42
C ALA A 177 5.39 -19.25 -13.08
#